data_32f5b4a4345b5be85870e13006fa1cd2
#
_entry.id   32f5b4a4345b5be85870e13006fa1cd2
#
_cell.length_a   1.000
_cell.length_b   1.000
_cell.length_c   1.000
_cell.angle_alpha   90.00
_cell.angle_beta   90.00
_cell.angle_gamma   90.00
#
_symmetry.space_group_name_H-M   'P 1'
#
loop_
_entity.id
_entity.type
_entity.pdbx_description
1 polymer ?
#
loop_
_entity_poly.entity_id
_entity_poly.type
_entity_poly.pdbx_seq_one_letter_code
_entity_poly.pdbx_strand_id
1 'polypeptide(L)'
;MEPPDFDLSGQVALVTGASRGIGRDIALTLAACGVHVLAGVRDPAAFEGAGAAAHGAPAIGAPDAHGRIEPLVLDVRDVDGTRVSVDAAVSRLGRIDILVNNAGLGANHDAIDVTEADWDDMMAVNLRGLFFTSQSVARHMLERGYGRIVNIGSQAGIVGIRRHAVYSASKGGVHMLTRVLALEWSASGVTVNAIAPTWIYTPGTAERLDDPAFLADVLARIPLGRVGTTADVAAAVVFLASRAAGLITGAILPLDGGWTAQ
;
A
#
# COMPACT_ATOMS: atom_id res chain seq x y z
N MET A 1 -18.31 -10.71 25.50
CA MET A 1 -18.01 -10.21 24.13
C MET A 1 -16.50 -10.30 23.98
N GLU A 2 -16.02 -11.02 23.01
CA GLU A 2 -14.57 -11.09 22.75
C GLU A 2 -14.08 -9.75 22.20
N PRO A 3 -12.85 -9.31 22.56
CA PRO A 3 -12.28 -8.10 22.01
C PRO A 3 -12.01 -8.27 20.50
N PRO A 4 -11.96 -7.16 19.72
CA PRO A 4 -11.62 -7.24 18.29
C PRO A 4 -10.20 -7.81 18.10
N ASP A 5 -10.06 -8.71 17.11
CA ASP A 5 -8.81 -9.39 16.81
C ASP A 5 -7.95 -8.56 15.83
N PHE A 6 -6.90 -7.94 16.35
CA PHE A 6 -5.89 -7.20 15.60
C PHE A 6 -4.57 -7.99 15.42
N ASP A 7 -4.52 -9.24 15.89
CA ASP A 7 -3.31 -10.06 15.80
C ASP A 7 -3.01 -10.44 14.34
N LEU A 8 -1.80 -10.16 13.90
CA LEU A 8 -1.28 -10.51 12.59
C LEU A 8 -0.16 -11.54 12.66
N SER A 9 0.17 -12.03 13.87
CA SER A 9 1.30 -12.94 14.11
C SER A 9 1.21 -14.19 13.23
N GLY A 10 2.34 -14.57 12.64
CA GLY A 10 2.47 -15.76 11.80
C GLY A 10 1.85 -15.65 10.40
N GLN A 11 1.29 -14.49 10.03
CA GLN A 11 0.86 -14.23 8.67
C GLN A 11 2.04 -13.90 7.75
N VAL A 12 1.83 -14.04 6.44
CA VAL A 12 2.79 -13.68 5.40
C VAL A 12 2.24 -12.50 4.62
N ALA A 13 3.03 -11.42 4.49
CA ALA A 13 2.65 -10.25 3.71
C ALA A 13 3.59 -10.02 2.53
N LEU A 14 3.05 -9.58 1.39
CA LEU A 14 3.80 -8.97 0.29
C LEU A 14 3.51 -7.47 0.28
N VAL A 15 4.57 -6.64 0.36
CA VAL A 15 4.48 -5.18 0.24
C VAL A 15 5.25 -4.74 -0.98
N THR A 16 4.58 -4.18 -2.00
CA THR A 16 5.26 -3.71 -3.21
C THR A 16 5.84 -2.30 -3.01
N GLY A 17 6.98 -2.01 -3.64
CA GLY A 17 7.66 -0.72 -3.50
C GLY A 17 8.17 -0.44 -2.09
N ALA A 18 8.66 -1.49 -1.41
CA ALA A 18 9.04 -1.44 -0.01
C ALA A 18 10.45 -0.86 0.27
N SER A 19 11.19 -0.41 -0.75
CA SER A 19 12.58 0.06 -0.57
C SER A 19 12.70 1.35 0.25
N ARG A 20 11.70 2.21 0.29
CA ARG A 20 11.71 3.51 0.98
C ARG A 20 10.31 4.03 1.28
N GLY A 21 10.22 5.10 2.06
CA GLY A 21 8.99 5.86 2.32
C GLY A 21 7.88 5.00 2.90
N ILE A 22 6.66 5.19 2.42
CA ILE A 22 5.45 4.54 2.93
C ILE A 22 5.59 3.01 2.91
N GLY A 23 6.04 2.43 1.80
CA GLY A 23 6.14 0.97 1.67
C GLY A 23 7.15 0.34 2.62
N ARG A 24 8.29 1.03 2.87
CA ARG A 24 9.28 0.58 3.85
C ARG A 24 8.72 0.57 5.27
N ASP A 25 8.05 1.64 5.65
CA ASP A 25 7.51 1.76 7.02
C ASP A 25 6.31 0.84 7.24
N ILE A 26 5.51 0.57 6.21
CA ILE A 26 4.49 -0.50 6.24
C ILE A 26 5.15 -1.86 6.49
N ALA A 27 6.22 -2.18 5.75
CA ALA A 27 6.92 -3.46 5.90
C ALA A 27 7.51 -3.61 7.32
N LEU A 28 8.14 -2.56 7.86
CA LEU A 28 8.67 -2.54 9.22
C LEU A 28 7.56 -2.70 10.27
N THR A 29 6.44 -1.99 10.10
CA THR A 29 5.31 -2.04 11.03
C THR A 29 4.64 -3.42 11.03
N LEU A 30 4.41 -4.01 9.87
CA LEU A 30 3.86 -5.37 9.78
C LEU A 30 4.79 -6.41 10.41
N ALA A 31 6.10 -6.29 10.20
CA ALA A 31 7.06 -7.17 10.86
C ALA A 31 7.06 -7.00 12.39
N ALA A 32 6.92 -5.76 12.89
CA ALA A 32 6.76 -5.51 14.33
C ALA A 32 5.46 -6.13 14.90
N CYS A 33 4.43 -6.34 14.05
CA CYS A 33 3.22 -7.08 14.41
C CYS A 33 3.36 -8.60 14.23
N GLY A 34 4.57 -9.16 14.10
CA GLY A 34 4.79 -10.60 14.00
C GLY A 34 4.57 -11.20 12.59
N VAL A 35 4.45 -10.35 11.56
CA VAL A 35 4.24 -10.79 10.17
C VAL A 35 5.58 -11.13 9.50
N HIS A 36 5.61 -12.21 8.73
CA HIS A 36 6.70 -12.46 7.79
C HIS A 36 6.47 -11.64 6.51
N VAL A 37 7.28 -10.60 6.29
CA VAL A 37 7.11 -9.65 5.20
C VAL A 37 8.06 -9.93 4.04
N LEU A 38 7.49 -10.11 2.86
CA LEU A 38 8.17 -10.09 1.58
C LEU A 38 8.22 -8.62 1.10
N ALA A 39 9.38 -8.00 1.20
CA ALA A 39 9.58 -6.63 0.74
C ALA A 39 9.82 -6.64 -0.77
N GLY A 40 8.78 -6.37 -1.56
CA GLY A 40 8.83 -6.32 -3.02
C GLY A 40 9.63 -5.11 -3.50
N VAL A 41 10.82 -5.35 -4.05
CA VAL A 41 11.78 -4.34 -4.49
C VAL A 41 12.41 -4.72 -5.82
N ARG A 42 12.81 -3.73 -6.63
CA ARG A 42 13.51 -3.97 -7.90
C ARG A 42 14.97 -4.38 -7.68
N ASP A 43 15.59 -3.78 -6.68
CA ASP A 43 16.96 -4.08 -6.27
C ASP A 43 16.98 -4.42 -4.77
N PRO A 44 17.30 -5.66 -4.40
CA PRO A 44 17.38 -6.06 -3.00
C PRO A 44 18.39 -5.24 -2.18
N ALA A 45 19.47 -4.78 -2.77
CA ALA A 45 20.47 -3.96 -2.09
C ALA A 45 19.95 -2.58 -1.70
N ALA A 46 18.89 -2.09 -2.39
CA ALA A 46 18.24 -0.82 -2.07
C ALA A 46 17.28 -0.90 -0.86
N PHE A 47 17.05 -2.09 -0.28
CA PHE A 47 16.23 -2.25 0.90
C PHE A 47 17.08 -2.09 2.16
N GLU A 48 17.11 -0.89 2.72
CA GLU A 48 17.73 -0.62 4.02
C GLU A 48 16.89 -1.22 5.16
N GLY A 49 17.29 -2.33 5.69
CA GLY A 49 16.60 -3.02 6.77
C GLY A 49 16.35 -4.51 6.51
N ALA A 50 16.77 -5.04 5.35
CA ALA A 50 16.78 -6.47 5.11
C ALA A 50 17.63 -7.16 6.17
N GLY A 51 17.03 -8.07 6.94
CA GLY A 51 17.70 -8.79 8.04
C GLY A 51 17.75 -8.06 9.37
N ALA A 52 17.31 -6.83 9.49
CA ALA A 52 17.13 -6.18 10.79
C ALA A 52 15.83 -6.70 11.45
N ALA A 53 15.94 -7.28 12.63
CA ALA A 53 14.79 -7.39 13.52
C ALA A 53 14.20 -5.99 13.69
N ALA A 54 12.88 -5.84 13.52
CA ALA A 54 12.21 -4.57 13.67
C ALA A 54 12.51 -3.98 15.05
N HIS A 55 13.41 -3.01 15.11
CA HIS A 55 13.85 -2.42 16.38
C HIS A 55 12.91 -1.25 16.71
N GLY A 56 12.20 -1.36 17.82
CA GLY A 56 11.64 -0.20 18.53
C GLY A 56 10.18 0.18 18.30
N ALA A 57 9.38 -0.55 17.51
CA ALA A 57 7.94 -0.39 17.57
C ALA A 57 7.37 -1.26 18.71
N PRO A 58 6.49 -0.72 19.60
CA PRO A 58 5.82 -1.57 20.60
C PRO A 58 5.00 -2.62 19.86
N ALA A 59 5.21 -3.90 20.18
CA ALA A 59 4.44 -4.99 19.62
C ALA A 59 2.95 -4.78 19.94
N ILE A 60 2.13 -4.64 18.92
CA ILE A 60 0.68 -4.81 19.04
C ILE A 60 0.47 -6.32 18.92
N GLY A 61 0.47 -7.06 20.00
CA GLY A 61 0.36 -8.51 20.00
C GLY A 61 1.29 -9.18 21.01
N ALA A 62 1.35 -10.48 21.05
CA ALA A 62 2.06 -11.26 22.05
C ALA A 62 3.55 -10.86 22.22
N PRO A 63 4.09 -10.85 23.42
CA PRO A 63 5.41 -10.28 23.75
C PRO A 63 6.62 -10.95 23.09
N ASP A 64 6.46 -12.10 22.43
CA ASP A 64 7.55 -12.89 21.85
C ASP A 64 7.44 -13.10 20.32
N ALA A 65 6.47 -12.47 19.64
CA ALA A 65 6.31 -12.62 18.20
C ALA A 65 7.16 -11.58 17.44
N HIS A 66 8.38 -11.95 17.09
CA HIS A 66 9.19 -11.17 16.17
C HIS A 66 8.93 -11.62 14.73
N GLY A 67 8.30 -10.75 13.92
CA GLY A 67 8.22 -10.92 12.49
C GLY A 67 9.60 -10.77 11.84
N ARG A 68 9.67 -11.13 10.55
CA ARG A 68 10.90 -10.95 9.77
C ARG A 68 10.59 -10.27 8.45
N ILE A 69 11.60 -9.65 7.86
CA ILE A 69 11.52 -9.05 6.54
C ILE A 69 12.58 -9.69 5.66
N GLU A 70 12.19 -10.06 4.46
CA GLU A 70 13.13 -10.48 3.42
C GLU A 70 12.81 -9.79 2.10
N PRO A 71 13.82 -9.38 1.32
CA PRO A 71 13.59 -8.79 0.01
C PRO A 71 13.05 -9.84 -0.96
N LEU A 72 12.09 -9.43 -1.79
CA LEU A 72 11.60 -10.17 -2.94
C LEU A 72 11.85 -9.32 -4.19
N VAL A 73 12.62 -9.83 -5.16
CA VAL A 73 12.82 -9.13 -6.43
C VAL A 73 11.49 -9.07 -7.19
N LEU A 74 10.99 -7.85 -7.39
CA LEU A 74 9.69 -7.62 -8.02
C LEU A 74 9.63 -6.23 -8.65
N ASP A 75 9.48 -6.18 -9.98
CA ASP A 75 9.07 -4.97 -10.70
C ASP A 75 7.60 -5.16 -11.14
N VAL A 76 6.71 -4.34 -10.62
CA VAL A 76 5.26 -4.43 -10.92
C VAL A 76 4.94 -4.17 -12.41
N ARG A 77 5.86 -3.60 -13.18
CA ARG A 77 5.71 -3.42 -14.64
C ARG A 77 5.90 -4.72 -15.41
N ASP A 78 6.70 -5.63 -14.88
CA ASP A 78 6.92 -6.98 -15.41
C ASP A 78 5.87 -7.93 -14.83
N VAL A 79 4.81 -8.15 -15.59
CA VAL A 79 3.69 -9.00 -15.16
C VAL A 79 4.09 -10.46 -15.01
N ASP A 80 4.87 -10.97 -15.95
CA ASP A 80 5.30 -12.38 -15.92
C ASP A 80 6.32 -12.63 -14.81
N GLY A 81 7.29 -11.73 -14.65
CA GLY A 81 8.25 -11.77 -13.55
C GLY A 81 7.57 -11.66 -12.18
N THR A 82 6.56 -10.79 -12.06
CA THR A 82 5.75 -10.67 -10.84
C THR A 82 5.05 -11.99 -10.52
N ARG A 83 4.40 -12.62 -11.50
CA ARG A 83 3.73 -13.91 -11.31
C ARG A 83 4.71 -15.00 -10.87
N VAL A 84 5.85 -15.11 -11.53
CA VAL A 84 6.90 -16.08 -11.19
C VAL A 84 7.39 -15.87 -9.76
N SER A 85 7.65 -14.64 -9.36
CA SER A 85 8.11 -14.29 -8.00
C SER A 85 7.06 -14.62 -6.93
N VAL A 86 5.77 -14.34 -7.20
CA VAL A 86 4.66 -14.67 -6.30
C VAL A 86 4.51 -16.18 -6.17
N ASP A 87 4.47 -16.92 -7.28
CA ASP A 87 4.32 -18.39 -7.28
C ASP A 87 5.48 -19.07 -6.55
N ALA A 88 6.72 -18.62 -6.75
CA ALA A 88 7.88 -19.11 -6.03
C ALA A 88 7.80 -18.83 -4.51
N ALA A 89 7.34 -17.62 -4.13
CA ALA A 89 7.15 -17.27 -2.72
C ALA A 89 6.08 -18.14 -2.07
N VAL A 90 4.94 -18.33 -2.73
CA VAL A 90 3.87 -19.21 -2.22
C VAL A 90 4.33 -20.67 -2.15
N SER A 91 5.05 -21.17 -3.14
CA SER A 91 5.60 -22.54 -3.12
C SER A 91 6.55 -22.75 -1.93
N ARG A 92 7.32 -21.74 -1.53
CA ARG A 92 8.26 -21.80 -0.41
C ARG A 92 7.61 -21.60 0.95
N LEU A 93 6.65 -20.67 1.06
CA LEU A 93 6.06 -20.25 2.34
C LEU A 93 4.67 -20.86 2.58
N GLY A 94 4.08 -21.50 1.59
CA GLY A 94 2.74 -22.07 1.64
C GLY A 94 1.61 -21.06 1.50
N ARG A 95 1.89 -19.73 1.65
CA ARG A 95 0.84 -18.71 1.71
C ARG A 95 1.37 -17.30 1.48
N ILE A 96 0.50 -16.42 1.03
CA ILE A 96 0.54 -14.96 1.22
C ILE A 96 -0.85 -14.57 1.71
N ASP A 97 -0.93 -13.96 2.89
CA ASP A 97 -2.20 -13.61 3.54
C ASP A 97 -2.58 -12.17 3.32
N ILE A 98 -1.57 -11.30 3.22
CA ILE A 98 -1.70 -9.86 3.10
C ILE A 98 -0.95 -9.41 1.85
N LEU A 99 -1.62 -8.66 0.99
CA LEU A 99 -0.99 -7.92 -0.10
C LEU A 99 -1.17 -6.42 0.14
N VAL A 100 -0.06 -5.68 0.16
CA VAL A 100 -0.09 -4.22 0.15
C VAL A 100 0.47 -3.72 -1.18
N ASN A 101 -0.41 -3.24 -2.04
CA ASN A 101 -0.04 -2.59 -3.29
C ASN A 101 0.33 -1.13 -3.01
N ASN A 102 1.61 -0.90 -2.74
CA ASN A 102 2.14 0.43 -2.45
C ASN A 102 3.00 1.00 -3.59
N ALA A 103 3.60 0.18 -4.45
CA ALA A 103 4.41 0.67 -5.57
C ALA A 103 3.66 1.74 -6.37
N GLY A 104 4.29 2.88 -6.57
CA GLY A 104 3.66 4.00 -7.26
C GLY A 104 4.65 5.07 -7.69
N LEU A 105 4.28 5.77 -8.75
CA LEU A 105 4.93 6.97 -9.25
C LEU A 105 4.01 8.17 -9.04
N GLY A 106 4.61 9.33 -8.78
CA GLY A 106 3.93 10.62 -8.77
C GLY A 106 4.73 11.61 -9.62
N ALA A 107 4.09 12.22 -10.59
CA ALA A 107 4.65 13.33 -11.36
C ALA A 107 3.62 14.44 -11.48
N ASN A 108 4.09 15.68 -11.54
CA ASN A 108 3.25 16.87 -11.55
C ASN A 108 3.56 17.68 -12.82
N HIS A 109 2.70 17.54 -13.83
CA HIS A 109 2.76 18.32 -15.07
C HIS A 109 1.43 19.02 -15.29
N ASP A 110 1.45 20.20 -15.90
CA ASP A 110 0.23 20.76 -16.45
C ASP A 110 -0.31 19.79 -17.53
N ALA A 111 -1.63 19.61 -17.59
CA ALA A 111 -2.22 18.56 -18.41
C ALA A 111 -1.87 18.69 -19.90
N ILE A 112 -1.61 19.92 -20.37
CA ILE A 112 -1.22 20.19 -21.77
C ILE A 112 0.22 19.74 -22.07
N ASP A 113 1.08 19.60 -21.05
CA ASP A 113 2.50 19.25 -21.18
C ASP A 113 2.77 17.77 -20.88
N VAL A 114 1.73 16.99 -20.54
CA VAL A 114 1.87 15.55 -20.29
C VAL A 114 2.22 14.84 -21.59
N THR A 115 3.30 14.08 -21.58
CA THR A 115 3.71 13.22 -22.71
C THR A 115 3.07 11.84 -22.63
N GLU A 116 3.02 11.12 -23.77
CA GLU A 116 2.60 9.72 -23.81
C GLU A 116 3.46 8.84 -22.87
N ALA A 117 4.76 9.10 -22.81
CA ALA A 117 5.67 8.38 -21.92
C ALA A 117 5.34 8.60 -20.43
N ASP A 118 5.01 9.83 -20.01
CA ASP A 118 4.56 10.13 -18.64
C ASP A 118 3.28 9.37 -18.31
N TRP A 119 2.36 9.31 -19.28
CA TRP A 119 1.11 8.56 -19.13
C TRP A 119 1.37 7.07 -18.99
N ASP A 120 2.13 6.48 -19.92
CA ASP A 120 2.38 5.04 -19.98
C ASP A 120 3.13 4.55 -18.75
N ASP A 121 4.21 5.24 -18.35
CA ASP A 121 4.98 4.89 -17.15
C ASP A 121 4.13 4.91 -15.89
N MET A 122 3.32 5.96 -15.70
CA MET A 122 2.49 6.08 -14.51
C MET A 122 1.38 5.05 -14.48
N MET A 123 0.70 4.82 -15.59
CA MET A 123 -0.36 3.81 -15.69
C MET A 123 0.20 2.40 -15.56
N ALA A 124 1.39 2.13 -16.12
CA ALA A 124 2.06 0.83 -16.00
C ALA A 124 2.36 0.47 -14.53
N VAL A 125 2.81 1.43 -13.73
CA VAL A 125 3.13 1.18 -12.31
C VAL A 125 1.89 1.26 -11.44
N ASN A 126 1.16 2.40 -11.49
CA ASN A 126 0.12 2.70 -10.50
C ASN A 126 -1.16 1.89 -10.66
N LEU A 127 -1.48 1.46 -11.89
CA LEU A 127 -2.75 0.80 -12.18
C LEU A 127 -2.55 -0.61 -12.75
N ARG A 128 -1.86 -0.76 -13.89
CA ARG A 128 -1.65 -2.05 -14.52
C ARG A 128 -0.86 -2.99 -13.61
N GLY A 129 0.26 -2.53 -13.06
CA GLY A 129 1.11 -3.32 -12.16
C GLY A 129 0.38 -3.74 -10.89
N LEU A 130 -0.37 -2.82 -10.27
CA LEU A 130 -1.22 -3.11 -9.12
C LEU A 130 -2.25 -4.20 -9.43
N PHE A 131 -2.94 -4.10 -10.57
CA PHE A 131 -3.96 -5.08 -10.96
C PHE A 131 -3.37 -6.48 -11.13
N PHE A 132 -2.29 -6.63 -11.90
CA PHE A 132 -1.69 -7.94 -12.17
C PHE A 132 -0.97 -8.53 -10.95
N THR A 133 -0.41 -7.70 -10.08
CA THR A 133 0.10 -8.16 -8.77
C THR A 133 -1.05 -8.70 -7.92
N SER A 134 -2.16 -7.95 -7.83
CA SER A 134 -3.35 -8.39 -7.12
C SER A 134 -3.89 -9.71 -7.67
N GLN A 135 -3.98 -9.83 -8.99
CA GLN A 135 -4.45 -11.06 -9.66
C GLN A 135 -3.54 -12.26 -9.34
N SER A 136 -2.22 -12.08 -9.38
CA SER A 136 -1.26 -13.15 -9.12
C SER A 136 -1.39 -13.68 -7.67
N VAL A 137 -1.46 -12.77 -6.69
CA VAL A 137 -1.61 -13.14 -5.28
C VAL A 137 -3.00 -13.68 -4.98
N ALA A 138 -4.05 -13.06 -5.54
CA ALA A 138 -5.43 -13.45 -5.29
C ALA A 138 -5.75 -14.88 -5.72
N ARG A 139 -5.14 -15.43 -6.78
CA ARG A 139 -5.31 -16.84 -7.18
C ARG A 139 -5.09 -17.78 -5.99
N HIS A 140 -4.00 -17.59 -5.26
CA HIS A 140 -3.66 -18.39 -4.09
C HIS A 140 -4.54 -18.08 -2.87
N MET A 141 -4.95 -16.80 -2.69
CA MET A 141 -5.86 -16.41 -1.61
C MET A 141 -7.26 -17.01 -1.79
N LEU A 142 -7.78 -16.99 -3.01
CA LEU A 142 -9.11 -17.52 -3.36
C LEU A 142 -9.18 -19.04 -3.14
N GLU A 143 -8.15 -19.79 -3.53
CA GLU A 143 -8.05 -21.22 -3.30
C GLU A 143 -8.03 -21.58 -1.80
N ARG A 144 -7.44 -20.70 -0.97
CA ARG A 144 -7.34 -20.90 0.48
C ARG A 144 -8.55 -20.37 1.26
N GLY A 145 -9.41 -19.59 0.65
CA GLY A 145 -10.56 -18.99 1.33
C GLY A 145 -10.20 -17.86 2.31
N TYR A 146 -9.03 -17.22 2.16
CA TYR A 146 -8.58 -16.11 3.01
C TYR A 146 -7.59 -15.20 2.30
N GLY A 147 -7.77 -13.89 2.44
CA GLY A 147 -6.82 -12.87 1.99
C GLY A 147 -7.22 -11.45 2.41
N ARG A 148 -6.22 -10.59 2.49
CA ARG A 148 -6.36 -9.15 2.79
C ARG A 148 -5.55 -8.36 1.77
N ILE A 149 -6.22 -7.63 0.89
CA ILE A 149 -5.57 -6.79 -0.11
C ILE A 149 -5.82 -5.33 0.26
N VAL A 150 -4.74 -4.58 0.46
CA VAL A 150 -4.78 -3.15 0.78
C VAL A 150 -4.05 -2.39 -0.31
N ASN A 151 -4.79 -1.56 -1.05
CA ASN A 151 -4.26 -0.73 -2.12
C ASN A 151 -3.92 0.66 -1.57
N ILE A 152 -2.72 1.17 -1.83
CA ILE A 152 -2.39 2.56 -1.52
C ILE A 152 -2.87 3.44 -2.68
N GLY A 153 -4.07 3.98 -2.48
CA GLY A 153 -4.70 4.96 -3.34
C GLY A 153 -4.12 6.37 -3.15
N SER A 154 -5.00 7.37 -3.23
CA SER A 154 -4.70 8.77 -2.92
C SER A 154 -6.01 9.56 -2.82
N GLN A 155 -6.04 10.63 -2.04
CA GLN A 155 -7.12 11.63 -2.12
C GLN A 155 -7.30 12.17 -3.56
N ALA A 156 -6.22 12.20 -4.36
CA ALA A 156 -6.26 12.60 -5.78
C ALA A 156 -7.11 11.67 -6.66
N GLY A 157 -7.45 10.47 -6.18
CA GLY A 157 -8.43 9.60 -6.82
C GLY A 157 -9.88 9.87 -6.39
N ILE A 158 -10.10 10.76 -5.41
CA ILE A 158 -11.41 11.17 -4.90
C ILE A 158 -11.76 12.56 -5.41
N VAL A 159 -10.80 13.49 -5.34
CA VAL A 159 -10.98 14.90 -5.77
C VAL A 159 -9.90 15.30 -6.76
N GLY A 160 -10.23 16.26 -7.65
CA GLY A 160 -9.27 16.80 -8.60
C GLY A 160 -8.18 17.63 -7.92
N ILE A 161 -6.93 17.39 -8.30
CA ILE A 161 -5.78 18.19 -7.86
C ILE A 161 -5.08 18.73 -9.10
N ARG A 162 -4.80 20.04 -9.09
CA ARG A 162 -4.10 20.70 -10.21
C ARG A 162 -2.76 20.02 -10.47
N ARG A 163 -2.39 19.89 -11.74
CA ARG A 163 -1.13 19.31 -12.23
C ARG A 163 -0.96 17.81 -11.94
N HIS A 164 -2.06 17.11 -11.62
CA HIS A 164 -2.05 15.68 -11.29
C HIS A 164 -2.95 14.85 -12.22
N ALA A 165 -3.14 15.27 -13.48
CA ALA A 165 -4.10 14.63 -14.38
C ALA A 165 -3.93 13.11 -14.48
N VAL A 166 -2.73 12.63 -14.87
CA VAL A 166 -2.44 11.20 -15.02
C VAL A 166 -2.45 10.49 -13.67
N TYR A 167 -1.86 11.11 -12.65
CA TYR A 167 -1.84 10.55 -11.30
C TYR A 167 -3.26 10.36 -10.76
N SER A 168 -4.12 11.37 -10.86
CA SER A 168 -5.51 11.30 -10.42
C SER A 168 -6.29 10.24 -11.20
N ALA A 169 -6.10 10.14 -12.52
CA ALA A 169 -6.71 9.10 -13.33
C ALA A 169 -6.28 7.69 -12.86
N SER A 170 -4.96 7.49 -12.63
CA SER A 170 -4.44 6.21 -12.14
C SER A 170 -5.01 5.84 -10.77
N LYS A 171 -5.06 6.80 -9.82
CA LYS A 171 -5.57 6.55 -8.46
C LYS A 171 -7.09 6.43 -8.40
N GLY A 172 -7.83 7.13 -9.27
CA GLY A 172 -9.26 6.90 -9.49
C GLY A 172 -9.54 5.49 -10.03
N GLY A 173 -8.70 5.02 -10.96
CA GLY A 173 -8.71 3.63 -11.45
C GLY A 173 -8.46 2.62 -10.33
N VAL A 174 -7.49 2.87 -9.45
CA VAL A 174 -7.23 2.03 -8.27
C VAL A 174 -8.46 1.95 -7.35
N HIS A 175 -9.14 3.07 -7.10
CA HIS A 175 -10.35 3.08 -6.27
C HIS A 175 -11.48 2.26 -6.91
N MET A 176 -11.67 2.35 -8.22
CA MET A 176 -12.69 1.56 -8.90
C MET A 176 -12.32 0.08 -8.96
N LEU A 177 -11.06 -0.27 -9.25
CA LEU A 177 -10.58 -1.65 -9.18
C LEU A 177 -10.80 -2.25 -7.78
N THR A 178 -10.50 -1.49 -6.73
CA THR A 178 -10.74 -1.91 -5.34
C THR A 178 -12.18 -2.38 -5.12
N ARG A 179 -13.16 -1.62 -5.61
CA ARG A 179 -14.57 -1.98 -5.49
C ARG A 179 -14.95 -3.22 -6.29
N VAL A 180 -14.49 -3.30 -7.54
CA VAL A 180 -14.79 -4.44 -8.42
C VAL A 180 -14.19 -5.73 -7.87
N LEU A 181 -12.90 -5.71 -7.50
CA LEU A 181 -12.23 -6.88 -6.95
C LEU A 181 -12.83 -7.32 -5.60
N ALA A 182 -13.30 -6.36 -4.79
CA ALA A 182 -14.03 -6.67 -3.56
C ALA A 182 -15.33 -7.44 -3.86
N LEU A 183 -16.10 -7.03 -4.86
CA LEU A 183 -17.33 -7.72 -5.27
C LEU A 183 -17.06 -9.14 -5.78
N GLU A 184 -16.00 -9.31 -6.58
CA GLU A 184 -15.67 -10.59 -7.20
C GLU A 184 -15.08 -11.60 -6.20
N TRP A 185 -14.33 -11.16 -5.19
CA TRP A 185 -13.52 -12.04 -4.34
C TRP A 185 -14.04 -12.21 -2.91
N SER A 186 -15.00 -11.38 -2.48
CA SER A 186 -15.52 -11.41 -1.10
C SER A 186 -16.17 -12.74 -0.72
N ALA A 187 -16.90 -13.38 -1.64
CA ALA A 187 -17.53 -14.67 -1.37
C ALA A 187 -16.52 -15.80 -1.04
N SER A 188 -15.25 -15.63 -1.46
CA SER A 188 -14.14 -16.53 -1.14
C SER A 188 -13.32 -16.06 0.08
N GLY A 189 -13.82 -15.17 0.91
CA GLY A 189 -13.15 -14.71 2.15
C GLY A 189 -11.99 -13.73 1.94
N VAL A 190 -11.83 -13.18 0.73
CA VAL A 190 -10.81 -12.18 0.41
C VAL A 190 -11.42 -10.77 0.48
N THR A 191 -10.83 -9.89 1.28
CA THR A 191 -11.22 -8.48 1.31
C THR A 191 -10.25 -7.63 0.49
N VAL A 192 -10.79 -6.63 -0.21
CA VAL A 192 -10.00 -5.67 -0.99
C VAL A 192 -10.41 -4.27 -0.60
N ASN A 193 -9.48 -3.49 -0.05
CA ASN A 193 -9.73 -2.11 0.39
C ASN A 193 -8.64 -1.18 -0.11
N ALA A 194 -8.89 0.11 -0.13
CA ALA A 194 -7.88 1.12 -0.41
C ALA A 194 -7.79 2.14 0.73
N ILE A 195 -6.58 2.62 0.99
CA ILE A 195 -6.31 3.80 1.79
C ILE A 195 -6.06 4.94 0.80
N ALA A 196 -6.64 6.11 1.04
CA ALA A 196 -6.49 7.30 0.20
C ALA A 196 -5.78 8.42 0.99
N PRO A 197 -4.43 8.38 1.09
CA PRO A 197 -3.68 9.38 1.82
C PRO A 197 -3.71 10.75 1.13
N THR A 198 -3.60 11.81 1.93
CA THR A 198 -3.17 13.14 1.50
C THR A 198 -1.63 13.20 1.39
N TRP A 199 -1.07 14.39 1.54
CA TRP A 199 0.37 14.59 1.61
C TRP A 199 0.97 13.89 2.82
N ILE A 200 1.85 12.92 2.55
CA ILE A 200 2.62 12.18 3.55
C ILE A 200 4.07 12.62 3.46
N TYR A 201 4.69 12.96 4.60
CA TYR A 201 6.09 13.31 4.63
C TYR A 201 6.95 12.05 4.40
N THR A 202 7.72 12.06 3.33
CA THR A 202 8.58 10.96 2.87
C THR A 202 9.81 11.53 2.15
N PRO A 203 10.88 10.76 1.93
CA PRO A 203 11.99 11.22 1.09
C PRO A 203 11.58 11.69 -0.31
N GLY A 204 10.47 11.17 -0.85
CA GLY A 204 9.97 11.58 -2.17
C GLY A 204 9.12 12.85 -2.18
N THR A 205 8.67 13.33 -1.03
CA THR A 205 7.84 14.54 -0.90
C THR A 205 8.54 15.65 -0.12
N ALA A 206 9.64 15.34 0.57
CA ALA A 206 10.37 16.25 1.46
C ALA A 206 10.77 17.55 0.74
N GLU A 207 11.39 17.47 -0.44
CA GLU A 207 11.82 18.64 -1.21
C GLU A 207 10.71 19.69 -1.38
N ARG A 208 9.47 19.25 -1.60
CA ARG A 208 8.32 20.16 -1.74
C ARG A 208 7.73 20.58 -0.41
N LEU A 209 7.64 19.66 0.55
CA LEU A 209 7.05 19.95 1.86
C LEU A 209 7.98 20.78 2.76
N ASP A 210 9.28 20.82 2.46
CA ASP A 210 10.25 21.71 3.14
C ASP A 210 10.23 23.15 2.60
N ASP A 211 9.54 23.41 1.46
CA ASP A 211 9.23 24.76 1.00
C ASP A 211 8.06 25.32 1.84
N PRO A 212 8.29 26.40 2.64
CA PRO A 212 7.26 26.96 3.51
C PRO A 212 6.02 27.46 2.76
N ALA A 213 6.17 27.99 1.54
CA ALA A 213 5.05 28.49 0.77
C ALA A 213 4.18 27.36 0.26
N PHE A 214 4.79 26.29 -0.23
CA PHE A 214 4.08 25.09 -0.65
C PHE A 214 3.40 24.38 0.54
N LEU A 215 4.12 24.25 1.65
CA LEU A 215 3.56 23.63 2.88
C LEU A 215 2.35 24.42 3.38
N ALA A 216 2.41 25.75 3.37
CA ALA A 216 1.28 26.59 3.79
C ALA A 216 0.04 26.38 2.90
N ASP A 217 0.19 26.29 1.57
CA ASP A 217 -0.92 25.97 0.65
C ASP A 217 -1.51 24.57 0.92
N VAL A 218 -0.67 23.58 1.19
CA VAL A 218 -1.11 22.24 1.55
C VAL A 218 -1.88 22.25 2.87
N LEU A 219 -1.34 22.88 3.92
CA LEU A 219 -1.96 22.92 5.25
C LEU A 219 -3.28 23.69 5.27
N ALA A 220 -3.43 24.74 4.43
CA ALA A 220 -4.68 25.47 4.30
C ALA A 220 -5.85 24.58 3.84
N ARG A 221 -5.57 23.40 3.29
CA ARG A 221 -6.57 22.43 2.80
C ARG A 221 -6.74 21.24 3.72
N ILE A 222 -5.93 21.11 4.77
CA ILE A 222 -6.00 19.98 5.71
C ILE A 222 -6.57 20.50 7.05
N PRO A 223 -7.85 20.26 7.36
CA PRO A 223 -8.47 20.73 8.61
C PRO A 223 -7.71 20.34 9.89
N LEU A 224 -7.07 19.16 9.91
CA LEU A 224 -6.22 18.73 11.04
C LEU A 224 -4.92 19.53 11.18
N GLY A 225 -4.58 20.43 10.24
CA GLY A 225 -3.44 21.35 10.32
C GLY A 225 -2.06 20.68 10.25
N ARG A 226 -1.96 19.44 9.81
CA ARG A 226 -0.67 18.75 9.60
C ARG A 226 -0.71 17.84 8.37
N VAL A 227 0.43 17.64 7.74
CA VAL A 227 0.61 16.56 6.78
C VAL A 227 0.65 15.21 7.51
N GLY A 228 0.37 14.14 6.78
CA GLY A 228 0.47 12.79 7.33
C GLY A 228 1.91 12.31 7.45
N THR A 229 2.10 11.28 8.25
CA THR A 229 3.34 10.52 8.38
C THR A 229 3.17 9.13 7.77
N THR A 230 4.27 8.45 7.50
CA THR A 230 4.25 7.05 7.06
C THR A 230 3.62 6.13 8.12
N ALA A 231 3.75 6.47 9.40
CA ALA A 231 3.12 5.75 10.51
C ALA A 231 1.58 5.87 10.49
N ASP A 232 1.02 7.03 10.10
CA ASP A 232 -0.44 7.17 9.93
C ASP A 232 -0.97 6.16 8.90
N VAL A 233 -0.24 5.98 7.78
CA VAL A 233 -0.61 5.02 6.72
C VAL A 233 -0.42 3.58 7.19
N ALA A 234 0.70 3.26 7.84
CA ALA A 234 0.99 1.92 8.31
C ALA A 234 -0.04 1.42 9.35
N ALA A 235 -0.50 2.30 10.25
CA ALA A 235 -1.55 1.99 11.21
C ALA A 235 -2.88 1.60 10.51
N ALA A 236 -3.26 2.32 9.45
CA ALA A 236 -4.45 1.99 8.67
C ALA A 236 -4.29 0.66 7.91
N VAL A 237 -3.09 0.34 7.43
CA VAL A 237 -2.78 -0.97 6.81
C VAL A 237 -2.95 -2.10 7.84
N VAL A 238 -2.38 -1.97 9.04
CA VAL A 238 -2.51 -2.97 10.12
C VAL A 238 -3.99 -3.22 10.44
N PHE A 239 -4.79 -2.16 10.57
CA PHE A 239 -6.23 -2.29 10.79
C PHE A 239 -6.92 -3.06 9.67
N LEU A 240 -6.75 -2.64 8.42
CA LEU A 240 -7.43 -3.28 7.27
C LEU A 240 -6.93 -4.71 6.99
N ALA A 241 -5.70 -5.04 7.39
CA ALA A 241 -5.13 -6.38 7.28
C ALA A 241 -5.63 -7.33 8.39
N SER A 242 -6.13 -6.80 9.50
CA SER A 242 -6.53 -7.59 10.66
C SER A 242 -7.88 -8.29 10.47
N ARG A 243 -8.17 -9.27 11.34
CA ARG A 243 -9.48 -9.92 11.40
C ARG A 243 -10.59 -8.99 11.89
N ALA A 244 -10.23 -7.96 12.68
CA ALA A 244 -11.17 -6.93 13.13
C ALA A 244 -11.82 -6.17 11.96
N ALA A 245 -11.15 -6.06 10.80
CA ALA A 245 -11.68 -5.46 9.59
C ALA A 245 -12.40 -6.46 8.66
N GLY A 246 -12.73 -7.67 9.13
CA GLY A 246 -13.23 -8.77 8.29
C GLY A 246 -14.53 -8.49 7.53
N LEU A 247 -15.36 -7.53 7.97
CA LEU A 247 -16.58 -7.10 7.27
C LEU A 247 -16.34 -5.90 6.34
N ILE A 248 -15.13 -5.34 6.32
CA ILE A 248 -14.80 -4.17 5.50
C ILE A 248 -14.18 -4.66 4.19
N THR A 249 -14.90 -4.45 3.08
CA THR A 249 -14.40 -4.71 1.72
C THR A 249 -14.98 -3.70 0.73
N GLY A 250 -14.22 -3.34 -0.30
CA GLY A 250 -14.58 -2.31 -1.27
C GLY A 250 -14.49 -0.87 -0.74
N ALA A 251 -14.01 -0.69 0.48
CA ALA A 251 -13.88 0.63 1.09
C ALA A 251 -12.70 1.41 0.49
N ILE A 252 -12.91 2.71 0.33
CA ILE A 252 -11.86 3.69 0.08
C ILE A 252 -11.77 4.53 1.36
N LEU A 253 -10.76 4.30 2.17
CA LEU A 253 -10.55 4.97 3.45
C LEU A 253 -9.75 6.25 3.25
N PRO A 254 -10.35 7.45 3.30
CA PRO A 254 -9.60 8.70 3.29
C PRO A 254 -8.71 8.78 4.54
N LEU A 255 -7.43 9.07 4.31
CA LEU A 255 -6.44 9.33 5.36
C LEU A 255 -5.82 10.70 5.05
N ASP A 256 -6.64 11.74 5.18
CA ASP A 256 -6.39 13.03 4.55
C ASP A 256 -6.57 14.24 5.48
N GLY A 257 -6.77 13.99 6.76
CA GLY A 257 -6.94 15.03 7.75
C GLY A 257 -8.17 15.93 7.52
N GLY A 258 -9.17 15.43 6.77
CA GLY A 258 -10.38 16.14 6.45
C GLY A 258 -10.36 16.91 5.11
N TRP A 259 -9.30 16.76 4.31
CA TRP A 259 -9.21 17.43 3.00
C TRP A 259 -10.43 17.18 2.11
N THR A 260 -10.90 15.95 2.01
CA THR A 260 -12.04 15.58 1.14
C THR A 260 -13.41 15.68 1.82
N ALA A 261 -13.46 16.12 3.07
CA ALA A 261 -14.72 16.26 3.82
C ALA A 261 -15.40 17.64 3.63
N GLN A 262 -14.80 18.54 2.84
CA GLN A 262 -15.26 19.91 2.60
C GLN A 262 -15.60 20.14 1.13
#